data_b7c1854968b9c4863291a65e4904fa03
#
_entry.id   b7c1854968b9c4863291a65e4904fa03
#
_cell.length_a   1.000
_cell.length_b   1.000
_cell.length_c   1.000
_cell.angle_alpha   90.00
_cell.angle_beta   90.00
_cell.angle_gamma   90.00
#
_symmetry.space_group_name_H-M   'P 1'
#
loop_
_entity.id
_entity.type
_entity.pdbx_description
1 polymer ?
#
loop_
_entity_poly.entity_id
_entity_poly.type
_entity_poly.pdbx_seq_one_letter_code
_entity_poly.pdbx_strand_id
1 'polypeptide(L)'
;MARQERAEQTRNAILDAAASRFDAVGFLGASLSDILAEAGVTKGALYFHFKSKEELADALINEQFTVWDPLADIESPGLQTVIDLTQNMGHSLRKDVRVRASIRLVIEQGSFVTPAAGAYKQWTDTIHGCLLAAKAAGDVRKDVNAHDLAQYVVASFTGTQLSSQVLTGRTDLHERATFMWQTILNAVVPPRRLHKFDPAGTFPADD
;
A
#
# COMPACT_ATOMS: atom_id res chain seq x y z
N MET A 1 -4.85 -26.36 18.68
CA MET A 1 -5.13 -24.94 18.91
C MET A 1 -3.95 -24.24 19.58
N ALA A 2 -3.63 -24.41 20.86
CA ALA A 2 -2.55 -23.65 21.56
C ALA A 2 -1.15 -23.67 20.92
N ARG A 3 -0.75 -24.73 20.21
CA ARG A 3 0.56 -24.80 19.54
C ARG A 3 0.58 -23.98 18.23
N GLN A 4 -0.52 -23.97 17.53
CA GLN A 4 -0.68 -23.20 16.29
C GLN A 4 -0.75 -21.69 16.60
N GLU A 5 -1.52 -21.30 17.62
CA GLU A 5 -1.61 -19.92 18.09
C GLU A 5 -0.24 -19.36 18.52
N ARG A 6 0.57 -20.15 19.24
CA ARG A 6 1.94 -19.76 19.61
C ARG A 6 2.85 -19.61 18.41
N ALA A 7 2.71 -20.48 17.40
CA ALA A 7 3.49 -20.36 16.18
C ALA A 7 3.12 -19.09 15.40
N GLU A 8 1.84 -18.75 15.30
CA GLU A 8 1.36 -17.52 14.68
C GLU A 8 1.82 -16.28 15.45
N GLN A 9 1.73 -16.28 16.76
CA GLN A 9 2.26 -15.19 17.61
C GLN A 9 3.76 -14.98 17.40
N THR A 10 4.54 -16.05 17.34
CA THR A 10 5.98 -15.97 17.08
C THR A 10 6.27 -15.43 15.67
N ARG A 11 5.52 -15.91 14.66
CA ARG A 11 5.64 -15.42 13.29
C ARG A 11 5.33 -13.93 13.21
N ASN A 12 4.28 -13.47 13.86
CA ASN A 12 3.89 -12.07 13.88
C ASN A 12 4.93 -11.19 14.60
N ALA A 13 5.46 -11.64 15.74
CA ALA A 13 6.52 -10.92 16.44
C ALA A 13 7.79 -10.74 15.58
N ILE A 14 8.14 -11.76 14.78
CA ILE A 14 9.26 -11.68 13.83
C ILE A 14 8.95 -10.66 12.72
N LEU A 15 7.73 -10.66 12.17
CA LEU A 15 7.33 -9.72 11.13
C LEU A 15 7.26 -8.28 11.65
N ASP A 16 6.77 -8.05 12.87
CA ASP A 16 6.77 -6.71 13.50
C ASP A 16 8.18 -6.16 13.67
N ALA A 17 9.10 -6.97 14.21
CA ALA A 17 10.49 -6.60 14.35
C ALA A 17 11.17 -6.37 13.00
N ALA A 18 10.90 -7.21 12.00
CA ALA A 18 11.42 -7.04 10.65
C ALA A 18 10.91 -5.74 10.01
N ALA A 19 9.60 -5.45 10.16
CA ALA A 19 8.99 -4.23 9.65
C ALA A 19 9.60 -2.98 10.31
N SER A 20 9.77 -2.99 11.63
CA SER A 20 10.43 -1.90 12.37
C SER A 20 11.84 -1.63 11.83
N ARG A 21 12.64 -2.68 11.61
CA ARG A 21 14.00 -2.56 11.09
C ARG A 21 14.03 -2.12 9.63
N PHE A 22 13.20 -2.71 8.77
CA PHE A 22 13.14 -2.29 7.36
C PHE A 22 12.61 -0.86 7.20
N ASP A 23 11.64 -0.43 8.01
CA ASP A 23 11.15 0.96 7.99
C ASP A 23 12.26 1.94 8.45
N ALA A 24 13.05 1.58 9.45
CA ALA A 24 14.08 2.46 10.00
C ALA A 24 15.34 2.58 9.12
N VAL A 25 15.89 1.45 8.64
CA VAL A 25 17.22 1.41 8.00
C VAL A 25 17.23 0.77 6.60
N GLY A 26 16.07 0.38 6.08
CA GLY A 26 15.91 -0.28 4.78
C GLY A 26 16.39 -1.73 4.77
N PHE A 27 16.25 -2.39 3.60
CA PHE A 27 16.63 -3.79 3.47
C PHE A 27 18.10 -4.04 3.73
N LEU A 28 18.99 -3.27 3.09
CA LEU A 28 20.44 -3.48 3.20
C LEU A 28 20.96 -3.19 4.61
N GLY A 29 20.41 -2.18 5.29
CA GLY A 29 20.83 -1.79 6.65
C GLY A 29 20.32 -2.72 7.75
N ALA A 30 19.25 -3.46 7.52
CA ALA A 30 18.69 -4.38 8.51
C ALA A 30 19.48 -5.70 8.55
N SER A 31 19.83 -6.16 9.76
CA SER A 31 20.42 -7.48 9.98
C SER A 31 19.45 -8.44 10.64
N LEU A 32 19.57 -9.75 10.34
CA LEU A 32 18.78 -10.78 11.02
C LEU A 32 19.05 -10.80 12.53
N SER A 33 20.26 -10.42 12.96
CA SER A 33 20.62 -10.35 14.38
C SER A 33 19.83 -9.28 15.12
N ASP A 34 19.65 -8.11 14.48
CA ASP A 34 18.85 -7.02 15.07
C ASP A 34 17.38 -7.37 15.12
N ILE A 35 16.86 -8.02 14.05
CA ILE A 35 15.47 -8.49 13.99
C ILE A 35 15.22 -9.53 15.10
N LEU A 36 16.14 -10.49 15.31
CA LEU A 36 16.04 -11.48 16.38
C LEU A 36 16.02 -10.83 17.77
N ALA A 37 16.91 -9.87 18.00
CA ALA A 37 16.99 -9.15 19.27
C ALA A 37 15.71 -8.38 19.57
N GLU A 38 15.17 -7.71 18.57
CA GLU A 38 13.95 -6.90 18.69
C GLU A 38 12.70 -7.80 18.86
N ALA A 39 12.61 -8.92 18.14
CA ALA A 39 11.51 -9.89 18.26
C ALA A 39 11.54 -10.69 19.57
N GLY A 40 12.67 -10.72 20.27
CA GLY A 40 12.84 -11.51 21.49
C GLY A 40 12.78 -13.03 21.23
N VAL A 41 13.15 -13.49 20.04
CA VAL A 41 13.06 -14.91 19.64
C VAL A 41 14.44 -15.51 19.37
N THR A 42 14.53 -16.85 19.44
CA THR A 42 15.75 -17.55 19.12
C THR A 42 15.99 -17.65 17.60
N LYS A 43 17.24 -17.82 17.19
CA LYS A 43 17.61 -18.06 15.80
C LYS A 43 16.88 -19.28 15.21
N GLY A 44 16.71 -20.35 15.99
CA GLY A 44 15.94 -21.52 15.57
C GLY A 44 14.47 -21.24 15.32
N ALA A 45 13.83 -20.39 16.15
CA ALA A 45 12.45 -19.99 15.95
C ALA A 45 12.27 -19.14 14.68
N LEU A 46 13.21 -18.24 14.37
CA LEU A 46 13.18 -17.47 13.09
C LEU A 46 13.25 -18.41 11.89
N TYR A 47 14.27 -19.31 11.86
CA TYR A 47 14.47 -20.20 10.72
C TYR A 47 13.39 -21.28 10.56
N PHE A 48 12.57 -21.49 11.59
CA PHE A 48 11.37 -22.31 11.48
C PHE A 48 10.29 -21.62 10.63
N HIS A 49 10.18 -20.28 10.69
CA HIS A 49 9.17 -19.50 9.98
C HIS A 49 9.68 -18.90 8.66
N PHE A 50 10.93 -18.47 8.61
CA PHE A 50 11.51 -17.74 7.48
C PHE A 50 12.96 -18.22 7.22
N LYS A 51 13.23 -18.61 5.99
CA LYS A 51 14.54 -19.19 5.60
C LYS A 51 15.62 -18.12 5.42
N SER A 52 15.22 -16.87 5.11
CA SER A 52 16.13 -15.78 4.80
C SER A 52 15.52 -14.41 5.10
N LYS A 53 16.34 -13.35 5.01
CA LYS A 53 15.89 -11.96 5.12
C LYS A 53 15.00 -11.55 3.93
N GLU A 54 15.27 -12.13 2.76
CA GLU A 54 14.47 -11.95 1.55
C GLU A 54 13.05 -12.50 1.75
N GLU A 55 12.91 -13.71 2.32
CA GLU A 55 11.59 -14.31 2.61
C GLU A 55 10.78 -13.47 3.62
N LEU A 56 11.46 -12.84 4.61
CA LEU A 56 10.82 -11.86 5.51
C LEU A 56 10.34 -10.63 4.75
N ALA A 57 11.15 -10.11 3.85
CA ALA A 57 10.80 -8.96 3.04
C ALA A 57 9.63 -9.26 2.10
N ASP A 58 9.66 -10.42 1.42
CA ASP A 58 8.58 -10.87 0.55
C ASP A 58 7.26 -11.07 1.31
N ALA A 59 7.32 -11.61 2.53
CA ALA A 59 6.15 -11.75 3.38
C ALA A 59 5.52 -10.39 3.72
N LEU A 60 6.32 -9.39 4.08
CA LEU A 60 5.86 -8.04 4.37
C LEU A 60 5.31 -7.34 3.10
N ILE A 61 5.98 -7.50 1.94
CA ILE A 61 5.49 -6.95 0.68
C ILE A 61 4.10 -7.52 0.34
N ASN A 62 3.88 -8.79 0.60
CA ASN A 62 2.59 -9.42 0.34
C ASN A 62 1.49 -8.99 1.33
N GLU A 63 1.83 -8.68 2.58
CA GLU A 63 0.85 -8.21 3.57
C GLU A 63 0.23 -6.84 3.21
N GLN A 64 0.91 -5.98 2.43
CA GLN A 64 0.33 -4.70 2.02
C GLN A 64 -0.99 -4.85 1.24
N PHE A 65 -1.20 -5.99 0.57
CA PHE A 65 -2.41 -6.23 -0.20
C PHE A 65 -3.63 -6.50 0.67
N THR A 66 -3.46 -6.81 1.97
CA THR A 66 -4.58 -6.91 2.91
C THR A 66 -5.29 -5.56 3.14
N VAL A 67 -4.61 -4.43 2.89
CA VAL A 67 -5.24 -3.09 2.87
C VAL A 67 -6.33 -3.00 1.80
N TRP A 68 -6.31 -3.91 0.82
CA TRP A 68 -7.23 -3.97 -0.32
C TRP A 68 -8.32 -5.05 -0.16
N ASP A 69 -8.25 -5.85 0.92
CA ASP A 69 -9.27 -6.88 1.21
C ASP A 69 -10.71 -6.33 1.23
N PRO A 70 -10.97 -5.07 1.71
CA PRO A 70 -12.30 -4.47 1.63
C PRO A 70 -12.88 -4.38 0.21
N LEU A 71 -12.04 -4.44 -0.84
CA LEU A 71 -12.51 -4.47 -2.23
C LEU A 71 -13.30 -5.74 -2.57
N ALA A 72 -13.01 -6.86 -1.94
CA ALA A 72 -13.69 -8.13 -2.20
C ALA A 72 -15.18 -8.05 -1.86
N ASP A 73 -15.57 -7.16 -0.95
CA ASP A 73 -16.95 -6.97 -0.49
C ASP A 73 -17.70 -5.86 -1.25
N ILE A 74 -17.04 -5.17 -2.20
CA ILE A 74 -17.68 -4.10 -2.98
C ILE A 74 -18.37 -4.69 -4.21
N GLU A 75 -19.70 -4.70 -4.21
CA GLU A 75 -20.51 -5.23 -5.34
C GLU A 75 -20.25 -4.51 -6.66
N SER A 76 -19.89 -3.23 -6.62
CA SER A 76 -19.70 -2.41 -7.82
C SER A 76 -18.51 -1.45 -7.64
N PRO A 77 -17.27 -1.94 -7.72
CA PRO A 77 -16.10 -1.09 -7.62
C PRO A 77 -16.06 -0.07 -8.76
N GLY A 78 -15.71 1.18 -8.44
CA GLY A 78 -15.71 2.29 -9.39
C GLY A 78 -14.67 3.36 -9.07
N LEU A 79 -14.88 4.57 -9.56
CA LEU A 79 -13.92 5.67 -9.38
C LEU A 79 -13.80 6.09 -7.92
N GLN A 80 -14.90 6.13 -7.15
CA GLN A 80 -14.84 6.42 -5.71
C GLN A 80 -14.03 5.36 -4.97
N THR A 81 -14.16 4.09 -5.36
CA THR A 81 -13.37 3.01 -4.79
C THR A 81 -11.87 3.25 -4.93
N VAL A 82 -11.41 3.76 -6.09
CA VAL A 82 -9.98 4.07 -6.30
C VAL A 82 -9.52 5.22 -5.40
N ILE A 83 -10.38 6.24 -5.21
CA ILE A 83 -10.12 7.34 -4.27
C ILE A 83 -9.96 6.79 -2.87
N ASP A 84 -10.93 6.01 -2.42
CA ASP A 84 -10.97 5.42 -1.08
C ASP A 84 -9.77 4.52 -0.79
N LEU A 85 -9.35 3.70 -1.76
CA LEU A 85 -8.17 2.86 -1.65
C LEU A 85 -6.89 3.67 -1.43
N THR A 86 -6.70 4.74 -2.19
CA THR A 86 -5.49 5.57 -2.05
C THR A 86 -5.51 6.35 -0.75
N GLN A 87 -6.66 6.84 -0.29
CA GLN A 87 -6.81 7.50 1.00
C GLN A 87 -6.57 6.53 2.16
N ASN A 88 -7.13 5.32 2.09
CA ASN A 88 -6.90 4.28 3.09
C ASN A 88 -5.42 3.85 3.15
N MET A 89 -4.77 3.71 1.99
CA MET A 89 -3.33 3.46 1.92
C MET A 89 -2.54 4.61 2.58
N GLY A 90 -2.93 5.86 2.32
CA GLY A 90 -2.32 7.03 2.97
C GLY A 90 -2.48 7.01 4.49
N HIS A 91 -3.65 6.63 4.99
CA HIS A 91 -3.92 6.44 6.42
C HIS A 91 -3.05 5.32 7.02
N SER A 92 -3.00 4.16 6.36
CA SER A 92 -2.20 3.01 6.80
C SER A 92 -0.70 3.33 6.82
N LEU A 93 -0.19 4.09 5.85
CA LEU A 93 1.20 4.58 5.83
C LEU A 93 1.55 5.49 7.02
N ARG A 94 0.56 6.15 7.63
CA ARG A 94 0.78 6.97 8.83
C ARG A 94 0.81 6.13 10.10
N LYS A 95 -0.03 5.11 10.20
CA LYS A 95 -0.29 4.37 11.45
C LYS A 95 0.42 3.02 11.53
N ASP A 96 0.62 2.33 10.41
CA ASP A 96 1.10 0.95 10.39
C ASP A 96 2.56 0.86 9.90
N VAL A 97 3.44 0.36 10.77
CA VAL A 97 4.85 0.15 10.44
C VAL A 97 5.05 -0.94 9.39
N ARG A 98 4.18 -1.97 9.35
CA ARG A 98 4.28 -3.03 8.34
C ARG A 98 3.97 -2.50 6.95
N VAL A 99 2.95 -1.64 6.83
CA VAL A 99 2.61 -0.97 5.57
C VAL A 99 3.75 -0.05 5.13
N ARG A 100 4.33 0.74 6.05
CA ARG A 100 5.50 1.58 5.70
C ARG A 100 6.69 0.77 5.23
N ALA A 101 7.03 -0.30 5.97
CA ALA A 101 8.14 -1.18 5.62
C ALA A 101 7.91 -1.84 4.25
N SER A 102 6.71 -2.35 3.98
CA SER A 102 6.39 -3.00 2.70
C SER A 102 6.53 -2.04 1.53
N ILE A 103 6.01 -0.82 1.63
CA ILE A 103 6.15 0.20 0.57
C ILE A 103 7.62 0.60 0.39
N ARG A 104 8.37 0.79 1.48
CA ARG A 104 9.81 1.07 1.41
C ARG A 104 10.56 -0.04 0.70
N LEU A 105 10.29 -1.29 1.06
CA LEU A 105 10.86 -2.48 0.41
C LEU A 105 10.56 -2.52 -1.09
N VAL A 106 9.34 -2.23 -1.52
CA VAL A 106 8.95 -2.14 -2.94
C VAL A 106 9.73 -1.04 -3.66
N ILE A 107 9.96 0.11 -3.03
CA ILE A 107 10.69 1.23 -3.65
C ILE A 107 12.20 0.95 -3.72
N GLU A 108 12.78 0.32 -2.71
CA GLU A 108 14.21 -0.03 -2.64
C GLU A 108 14.60 -1.26 -3.50
N GLN A 109 13.80 -1.65 -4.46
CA GLN A 109 13.90 -2.91 -5.24
C GLN A 109 15.26 -3.20 -5.87
N GLY A 110 16.04 -2.19 -6.20
CA GLY A 110 17.41 -2.40 -6.67
C GLY A 110 18.33 -3.11 -5.66
N SER A 111 17.87 -3.29 -4.42
CA SER A 111 18.58 -3.93 -3.31
C SER A 111 18.29 -5.42 -3.19
N PHE A 112 17.31 -5.98 -3.93
CA PHE A 112 16.93 -7.39 -3.91
C PHE A 112 17.32 -8.11 -5.18
N VAL A 113 17.47 -9.44 -5.08
CA VAL A 113 17.77 -10.31 -6.23
C VAL A 113 16.59 -10.38 -7.21
N THR A 114 15.36 -10.21 -6.73
CA THR A 114 14.14 -10.24 -7.56
C THR A 114 13.38 -8.90 -7.42
N PRO A 115 13.23 -8.13 -8.51
CA PRO A 115 12.45 -6.89 -8.45
C PRO A 115 10.98 -7.17 -8.11
N ALA A 116 10.43 -6.44 -7.16
CA ALA A 116 9.00 -6.53 -6.83
C ALA A 116 8.10 -5.82 -7.87
N ALA A 117 8.47 -5.87 -9.16
CA ALA A 117 7.65 -5.35 -10.26
C ALA A 117 6.20 -5.89 -10.21
N GLY A 118 6.02 -7.07 -9.58
CA GLY A 118 4.71 -7.66 -9.31
C GLY A 118 3.79 -6.77 -8.48
N ALA A 119 4.30 -6.05 -7.47
CA ALA A 119 3.50 -5.17 -6.64
C ALA A 119 2.91 -4.01 -7.45
N TYR A 120 3.74 -3.28 -8.22
CA TYR A 120 3.27 -2.20 -9.09
C TYR A 120 2.26 -2.68 -10.13
N LYS A 121 2.51 -3.87 -10.70
CA LYS A 121 1.57 -4.48 -11.64
C LYS A 121 0.23 -4.78 -10.96
N GLN A 122 0.23 -5.39 -9.80
CA GLN A 122 -0.98 -5.73 -9.07
C GLN A 122 -1.78 -4.48 -8.68
N TRP A 123 -1.12 -3.41 -8.20
CA TRP A 123 -1.79 -2.14 -7.94
C TRP A 123 -2.43 -1.57 -9.20
N THR A 124 -1.69 -1.55 -10.31
CA THR A 124 -2.19 -1.04 -11.58
C THR A 124 -3.38 -1.87 -12.08
N ASP A 125 -3.29 -3.20 -12.03
CA ASP A 125 -4.34 -4.11 -12.50
C ASP A 125 -5.62 -3.95 -11.66
N THR A 126 -5.52 -3.81 -10.33
CA THR A 126 -6.66 -3.58 -9.44
C THR A 126 -7.35 -2.24 -9.74
N ILE A 127 -6.58 -1.15 -9.81
CA ILE A 127 -7.11 0.18 -10.15
C ILE A 127 -7.72 0.18 -11.55
N HIS A 128 -7.07 -0.46 -12.52
CA HIS A 128 -7.58 -0.59 -13.88
C HIS A 128 -8.96 -1.27 -13.91
N GLY A 129 -9.16 -2.34 -13.15
CA GLY A 129 -10.47 -3.00 -13.03
C GLY A 129 -11.57 -2.06 -12.55
N CYS A 130 -11.31 -1.27 -11.49
CA CYS A 130 -12.23 -0.25 -10.98
C CYS A 130 -12.51 0.85 -12.02
N LEU A 131 -11.49 1.31 -12.75
CA LEU A 131 -11.63 2.35 -13.77
C LEU A 131 -12.38 1.87 -15.02
N LEU A 132 -12.27 0.59 -15.39
CA LEU A 132 -13.10 0.00 -16.45
C LEU A 132 -14.59 0.05 -16.06
N ALA A 133 -14.94 -0.33 -14.83
CA ALA A 133 -16.31 -0.24 -14.32
C ALA A 133 -16.80 1.21 -14.29
N ALA A 134 -15.98 2.15 -13.79
CA ALA A 134 -16.30 3.58 -13.79
C ALA A 134 -16.52 4.13 -15.21
N LYS A 135 -15.73 3.69 -16.18
CA LYS A 135 -15.87 4.08 -17.59
C LYS A 135 -17.16 3.53 -18.20
N ALA A 136 -17.51 2.28 -17.88
CA ALA A 136 -18.78 1.66 -18.32
C ALA A 136 -20.01 2.41 -17.73
N ALA A 137 -19.93 2.87 -16.47
CA ALA A 137 -20.93 3.71 -15.83
C ALA A 137 -20.99 5.15 -16.37
N GLY A 138 -20.02 5.57 -17.19
CA GLY A 138 -19.89 6.93 -17.73
C GLY A 138 -19.38 7.95 -16.70
N ASP A 139 -18.74 7.49 -15.63
CA ASP A 139 -18.12 8.32 -14.60
C ASP A 139 -16.71 8.79 -15.01
N VAL A 140 -16.08 8.08 -15.93
CA VAL A 140 -14.85 8.50 -16.61
C VAL A 140 -15.16 8.77 -18.08
N ARG A 141 -14.57 9.84 -18.64
CA ARG A 141 -14.76 10.24 -20.04
C ARG A 141 -14.32 9.12 -20.98
N LYS A 142 -15.01 8.99 -22.12
CA LYS A 142 -14.81 7.90 -23.10
C LYS A 142 -13.42 7.94 -23.75
N ASP A 143 -12.86 9.14 -23.92
CA ASP A 143 -11.54 9.39 -24.53
C ASP A 143 -10.37 9.08 -23.59
N VAL A 144 -10.61 8.85 -22.30
CA VAL A 144 -9.57 8.48 -21.33
C VAL A 144 -9.24 6.99 -21.43
N ASN A 145 -7.98 6.64 -21.60
CA ASN A 145 -7.51 5.26 -21.51
C ASN A 145 -7.47 4.85 -20.04
N ALA A 146 -8.23 3.80 -19.65
CA ALA A 146 -8.34 3.36 -18.28
C ALA A 146 -7.03 2.76 -17.73
N HIS A 147 -6.24 2.08 -18.56
CA HIS A 147 -4.96 1.52 -18.15
C HIS A 147 -3.91 2.61 -17.91
N ASP A 148 -3.80 3.59 -18.82
CA ASP A 148 -2.88 4.71 -18.66
C ASP A 148 -3.25 5.55 -17.43
N LEU A 149 -4.55 5.74 -17.17
CA LEU A 149 -5.02 6.41 -15.97
C LEU A 149 -4.67 5.62 -14.70
N ALA A 150 -4.79 4.29 -14.72
CA ALA A 150 -4.39 3.45 -13.60
C ALA A 150 -2.89 3.60 -13.28
N GLN A 151 -2.04 3.53 -14.30
CA GLN A 151 -0.60 3.77 -14.15
C GLN A 151 -0.31 5.18 -13.59
N TYR A 152 -1.01 6.19 -14.11
CA TYR A 152 -0.86 7.57 -13.65
C TYR A 152 -1.26 7.75 -12.18
N VAL A 153 -2.37 7.13 -11.74
CA VAL A 153 -2.81 7.16 -10.34
C VAL A 153 -1.76 6.52 -9.43
N VAL A 154 -1.25 5.33 -9.78
CA VAL A 154 -0.20 4.65 -9.00
C VAL A 154 1.05 5.51 -8.91
N ALA A 155 1.53 6.06 -10.03
CA ALA A 155 2.73 6.90 -10.07
C ALA A 155 2.54 8.20 -9.28
N SER A 156 1.38 8.86 -9.43
CA SER A 156 1.06 10.12 -8.74
C SER A 156 0.97 9.93 -7.23
N PHE A 157 0.30 8.87 -6.77
CA PHE A 157 0.21 8.57 -5.35
C PHE A 157 1.58 8.20 -4.76
N THR A 158 2.38 7.39 -5.48
CA THR A 158 3.76 7.06 -5.08
C THR A 158 4.60 8.33 -4.90
N GLY A 159 4.56 9.26 -5.85
CA GLY A 159 5.27 10.53 -5.74
C GLY A 159 4.76 11.41 -4.59
N THR A 160 3.43 11.46 -4.42
CA THR A 160 2.76 12.22 -3.36
C THR A 160 3.18 11.73 -1.98
N GLN A 161 3.12 10.42 -1.73
CA GLN A 161 3.47 9.85 -0.43
C GLN A 161 4.97 9.96 -0.13
N LEU A 162 5.85 9.83 -1.13
CA LEU A 162 7.30 9.99 -0.94
C LEU A 162 7.66 11.45 -0.60
N SER A 163 7.10 12.40 -1.34
CA SER A 163 7.33 13.82 -1.06
C SER A 163 6.78 14.23 0.31
N SER A 164 5.62 13.75 0.70
CA SER A 164 5.04 13.96 2.02
C SER A 164 5.92 13.35 3.11
N GLN A 165 6.44 12.13 2.91
CA GLN A 165 7.36 11.50 3.86
C GLN A 165 8.60 12.38 4.12
N VAL A 166 9.23 12.89 3.05
CA VAL A 166 10.46 13.67 3.15
C VAL A 166 10.23 15.04 3.78
N LEU A 167 9.13 15.70 3.44
CA LEU A 167 8.86 17.08 3.83
C LEU A 167 8.23 17.20 5.23
N THR A 168 7.35 16.27 5.59
CA THR A 168 6.48 16.42 6.76
C THR A 168 6.32 15.13 7.59
N GLY A 169 7.02 14.05 7.25
CA GLY A 169 6.79 12.74 7.90
C GLY A 169 5.38 12.20 7.68
N ARG A 170 4.77 12.51 6.54
CA ARG A 170 3.39 12.13 6.13
C ARG A 170 2.26 12.81 6.91
N THR A 171 2.52 13.86 7.68
CA THR A 171 1.43 14.54 8.43
C THR A 171 0.41 15.19 7.50
N ASP A 172 0.83 15.64 6.30
CA ASP A 172 -0.01 16.28 5.28
C ASP A 172 -0.42 15.34 4.12
N LEU A 173 -0.20 14.03 4.27
CA LEU A 173 -0.43 13.08 3.15
C LEU A 173 -1.89 13.03 2.70
N HIS A 174 -2.84 13.07 3.64
CA HIS A 174 -4.26 13.08 3.31
C HIS A 174 -4.64 14.31 2.47
N GLU A 175 -4.18 15.49 2.86
CA GLU A 175 -4.43 16.74 2.12
C GLU A 175 -3.82 16.71 0.72
N ARG A 176 -2.58 16.21 0.60
CA ARG A 176 -1.90 16.06 -0.69
C ARG A 176 -2.60 15.06 -1.60
N ALA A 177 -3.04 13.92 -1.07
CA ALA A 177 -3.79 12.93 -1.83
C ALA A 177 -5.16 13.48 -2.26
N THR A 178 -5.83 14.24 -1.40
CA THR A 178 -7.07 14.93 -1.73
C THR A 178 -6.85 15.92 -2.88
N PHE A 179 -5.81 16.75 -2.84
CA PHE A 179 -5.47 17.67 -3.93
C PHE A 179 -5.13 16.93 -5.24
N MET A 180 -4.38 15.83 -5.15
CA MET A 180 -4.12 14.96 -6.30
C MET A 180 -5.43 14.50 -6.95
N TRP A 181 -6.39 14.02 -6.14
CA TRP A 181 -7.68 13.57 -6.64
C TRP A 181 -8.56 14.70 -7.19
N GLN A 182 -8.57 15.87 -6.57
CA GLN A 182 -9.24 17.05 -7.12
C GLN A 182 -8.74 17.36 -8.53
N THR A 183 -7.43 17.28 -8.73
CA THR A 183 -6.81 17.52 -10.05
C THR A 183 -7.19 16.44 -11.06
N ILE A 184 -7.09 15.17 -10.69
CA ILE A 184 -7.42 14.03 -11.57
C ILE A 184 -8.91 14.07 -11.95
N LEU A 185 -9.82 14.24 -10.97
CA LEU A 185 -11.26 14.27 -11.20
C LEU A 185 -11.67 15.34 -12.22
N ASN A 186 -11.12 16.55 -12.11
CA ASN A 186 -11.38 17.62 -13.07
C ASN A 186 -10.91 17.29 -14.48
N ALA A 187 -9.86 16.47 -14.62
CA ALA A 187 -9.33 16.07 -15.92
C ALA A 187 -10.09 14.92 -16.58
N VAL A 188 -10.63 13.97 -15.78
CA VAL A 188 -11.13 12.70 -16.32
C VAL A 188 -12.64 12.49 -16.18
N VAL A 189 -13.31 13.20 -15.26
CA VAL A 189 -14.76 13.06 -15.02
C VAL A 189 -15.55 14.07 -15.83
N PRO A 190 -16.68 13.68 -16.46
CA PRO A 190 -17.59 14.64 -17.06
C PRO A 190 -18.09 15.67 -16.04
N PRO A 191 -18.09 17.00 -16.30
CA PRO A 191 -18.43 18.05 -15.33
C PRO A 191 -19.73 17.82 -14.56
N ARG A 192 -20.75 17.29 -15.23
CA ARG A 192 -22.07 16.98 -14.66
C ARG A 192 -22.04 15.86 -13.59
N ARG A 193 -20.93 15.12 -13.48
CA ARG A 193 -20.78 13.98 -12.57
C ARG A 193 -19.78 14.23 -11.45
N LEU A 194 -19.03 15.34 -11.47
CA LEU A 194 -18.02 15.66 -10.45
C LEU A 194 -18.56 15.62 -9.03
N HIS A 195 -19.80 16.08 -8.84
CA HIS A 195 -20.45 16.11 -7.53
C HIS A 195 -20.69 14.74 -6.89
N LYS A 196 -20.50 13.66 -7.61
CA LYS A 196 -20.65 12.29 -7.11
C LYS A 196 -19.45 11.78 -6.32
N PHE A 197 -18.32 12.44 -6.44
CA PHE A 197 -17.04 11.96 -5.92
C PHE A 197 -16.53 12.85 -4.82
N ASP A 198 -16.10 12.21 -3.73
CA ASP A 198 -15.38 12.87 -2.65
C ASP A 198 -13.88 12.61 -2.81
N PRO A 199 -13.08 13.63 -3.17
CA PRO A 199 -11.63 13.47 -3.31
C PRO A 199 -10.91 13.17 -1.98
N ALA A 200 -11.54 13.50 -0.84
CA ALA A 200 -11.01 13.19 0.48
C ALA A 200 -11.25 11.73 0.91
N GLY A 201 -12.06 10.99 0.14
CA GLY A 201 -12.47 9.63 0.49
C GLY A 201 -13.73 9.61 1.36
N THR A 202 -14.38 8.44 1.38
CA THR A 202 -15.65 8.26 2.12
C THR A 202 -15.45 7.60 3.49
N PHE A 203 -14.23 7.14 3.81
CA PHE A 203 -13.90 6.61 5.13
C PHE A 203 -13.74 7.75 6.14
N PRO A 204 -14.27 7.59 7.37
CA PRO A 204 -14.03 8.59 8.40
C PRO A 204 -12.52 8.77 8.59
N ALA A 205 -12.06 10.01 8.52
CA ALA A 205 -10.73 10.34 9.02
C ALA A 205 -10.77 10.06 10.52
N ASP A 206 -10.14 8.98 10.96
CA ASP A 206 -9.88 8.80 12.38
C ASP A 206 -8.93 9.91 12.84
N ASP A 207 -9.36 10.67 13.82
CA ASP A 207 -8.60 11.68 14.55
C ASP A 207 -7.31 11.12 15.21
#